data_1a7d291f07a3d26c7fb960117b6c007c
#
_entry.id   1a7d291f07a3d26c7fb960117b6c007c
#
_cell.length_a   1.000
_cell.length_b   1.000
_cell.length_c   1.000
_cell.angle_alpha   90.00
_cell.angle_beta   90.00
_cell.angle_gamma   90.00
#
_symmetry.space_group_name_H-M   'P 1'
#
loop_
_entity.id
_entity.type
_entity.pdbx_description
1 polymer ?
#
loop_
_entity_poly.entity_id
_entity_poly.type
_entity_poly.pdbx_seq_one_letter_code
_entity_poly.pdbx_strand_id
1 'polypeptide(L)' 'MEHKLDCCVVRDLLPAYLEGLTEEETTRQVEAHLEECPECRRHREAMQASLPVVRA' A
#
# COMPACT_ATOMS: atom_id res chain seq x y z
N MET A 1 14.82 -15.04 -9.39
CA MET A 1 13.73 -14.38 -10.01
C MET A 1 13.19 -13.25 -9.18
N GLU A 2 13.07 -12.15 -9.80
CA GLU A 2 12.60 -10.97 -9.10
C GLU A 2 11.11 -10.87 -9.15
N HIS A 3 10.53 -10.58 -8.04
CA HIS A 3 9.09 -10.43 -7.96
C HIS A 3 8.75 -9.05 -7.48
N LYS A 4 8.87 -8.12 -8.38
CA LYS A 4 8.47 -6.78 -8.03
C LYS A 4 7.00 -6.62 -8.28
N LEU A 5 6.34 -6.01 -7.35
CA LEU A 5 4.93 -5.76 -7.50
C LEU A 5 4.71 -4.65 -8.50
N ASP A 6 3.72 -4.83 -9.35
CA ASP A 6 3.33 -3.77 -10.27
C ASP A 6 2.48 -2.75 -9.55
N CYS A 7 2.40 -1.56 -10.12
CA CYS A 7 1.58 -0.53 -9.53
C CYS A 7 0.14 -0.99 -9.38
N CYS A 8 -0.37 -1.72 -10.37
CA CYS A 8 -1.74 -2.21 -10.30
C CYS A 8 -1.90 -3.16 -9.12
N VAL A 9 -0.92 -4.04 -8.91
CA VAL A 9 -0.99 -4.98 -7.82
C VAL A 9 -0.91 -4.26 -6.49
N VAL A 10 -0.01 -3.28 -6.40
CA VAL A 10 0.12 -2.54 -5.16
C VAL A 10 -1.17 -1.80 -4.83
N ARG A 11 -1.77 -1.17 -5.83
CA ARG A 11 -3.02 -0.47 -5.60
C ARG A 11 -4.10 -1.42 -5.11
N ASP A 12 -4.09 -2.63 -5.65
CA ASP A 12 -5.06 -3.63 -5.24
C ASP A 12 -4.83 -4.07 -3.81
N LEU A 13 -3.58 -4.07 -3.39
CA LEU A 13 -3.22 -4.50 -2.05
C LEU A 13 -3.33 -3.37 -1.02
N LEU A 14 -3.34 -2.13 -1.47
CA LEU A 14 -3.31 -1.02 -0.53
C LEU A 14 -4.43 -1.06 0.50
N PRO A 15 -5.68 -1.35 0.12
CA PRO A 15 -6.73 -1.38 1.15
C PRO A 15 -6.42 -2.38 2.26
N ALA A 16 -5.99 -3.58 1.88
CA ALA A 16 -5.64 -4.59 2.86
C ALA A 16 -4.39 -4.16 3.63
N TYR A 17 -3.43 -3.57 2.93
CA TYR A 17 -2.21 -3.13 3.57
C TYR A 17 -2.50 -2.09 4.65
N LEU A 18 -3.37 -1.15 4.34
CA LEU A 18 -3.70 -0.09 5.29
C LEU A 18 -4.46 -0.63 6.49
N GLU A 19 -5.18 -1.71 6.31
CA GLU A 19 -5.91 -2.33 7.40
C GLU A 19 -5.09 -3.34 8.16
N GLY A 20 -3.85 -3.57 7.73
CA GLY A 20 -3.00 -4.50 8.42
C GLY A 20 -3.34 -5.94 8.16
N LEU A 21 -3.93 -6.23 7.01
CA LEU A 21 -4.37 -7.58 6.68
C LEU A 21 -3.38 -8.31 5.79
N THR A 22 -2.31 -7.67 5.38
CA THR A 22 -1.33 -8.32 4.52
C THR A 22 -0.29 -9.03 5.36
N GLU A 23 0.29 -10.07 4.77
CA GLU A 23 1.35 -10.80 5.43
C GLU A 23 2.60 -9.94 5.50
N GLU A 24 3.51 -10.36 6.37
CA GLU A 24 4.72 -9.60 6.58
C GLU A 24 5.50 -9.42 5.28
N GLU A 25 5.63 -10.49 4.52
CA GLU A 25 6.37 -10.42 3.28
C GLU A 25 5.69 -9.49 2.29
N THR A 26 4.38 -9.61 2.17
CA THR A 26 3.64 -8.74 1.27
C THR A 26 3.76 -7.29 1.72
N THR A 27 3.69 -7.06 3.01
CA THR A 27 3.82 -5.72 3.54
C THR A 27 5.16 -5.11 3.16
N ARG A 28 6.23 -5.90 3.27
CA ARG A 28 7.55 -5.41 2.89
C ARG A 28 7.60 -5.05 1.42
N GLN A 29 7.01 -5.89 0.58
CA GLN A 29 7.04 -5.63 -0.85
C GLN A 29 6.26 -4.38 -1.20
N VAL A 30 5.11 -4.20 -0.57
CA VAL A 30 4.33 -3.00 -0.80
C VAL A 30 5.12 -1.77 -0.37
N GLU A 31 5.72 -1.83 0.80
CA GLU A 31 6.47 -0.68 1.30
C GLU A 31 7.66 -0.36 0.41
N ALA A 32 8.35 -1.39 -0.07
CA ALA A 32 9.47 -1.17 -0.96
C ALA A 32 9.00 -0.50 -2.25
N HIS A 33 7.88 -0.95 -2.78
CA HIS A 33 7.35 -0.34 -3.99
C HIS A 33 6.96 1.11 -3.73
N LEU A 34 6.37 1.38 -2.59
CA LEU A 34 5.94 2.74 -2.26
C LEU A 34 7.13 3.68 -2.21
N GLU A 35 8.28 3.18 -1.79
CA GLU A 35 9.47 4.02 -1.74
C GLU A 35 9.97 4.35 -3.13
N GLU A 36 9.76 3.46 -4.08
CA GLU A 36 10.25 3.67 -5.42
C GLU A 36 9.26 4.35 -6.34
N CYS A 37 8.00 4.29 -6.00
CA CYS A 37 6.95 4.82 -6.87
C CYS A 37 6.18 5.92 -6.18
N PRO A 38 6.46 7.19 -6.52
CA PRO A 38 5.74 8.28 -5.87
C PRO A 38 4.25 8.28 -6.16
N GLU A 39 3.85 7.73 -7.30
CA GLU A 39 2.43 7.67 -7.61
C GLU A 39 1.69 6.76 -6.67
N CYS A 40 2.28 5.62 -6.36
CA CYS A 40 1.64 4.72 -5.43
C CYS A 40 1.62 5.31 -4.02
N ARG A 41 2.66 6.07 -3.67
CA ARG A 41 2.64 6.76 -2.40
C ARG A 41 1.48 7.75 -2.33
N ARG A 42 1.24 8.46 -3.41
CA ARG A 42 0.12 9.37 -3.45
C ARG A 42 -1.19 8.62 -3.30
N HIS A 43 -1.28 7.48 -3.96
CA HIS A 43 -2.48 6.65 -3.83
C HIS A 43 -2.70 6.24 -2.39
N ARG A 44 -1.63 5.85 -1.74
CA ARG A 44 -1.77 5.44 -0.34
C ARG A 44 -2.22 6.61 0.51
N GLU A 45 -1.64 7.77 0.30
CA GLU A 45 -2.03 8.94 1.08
C GLU A 45 -3.48 9.32 0.81
N ALA A 46 -3.89 9.24 -0.44
CA ALA A 46 -5.27 9.58 -0.78
C ALA A 46 -6.23 8.60 -0.12
N MET A 47 -5.87 7.33 -0.10
CA MET A 47 -6.72 6.35 0.54
C MET A 47 -6.80 6.59 2.04
N GLN A 48 -5.67 6.90 2.65
CA GLN A 48 -5.68 7.17 4.08
C GLN A 48 -6.50 8.39 4.41
N ALA A 49 -6.42 9.39 3.56
CA ALA A 49 -7.19 10.61 3.78
C ALA A 49 -8.67 10.37 3.61
N SER A 50 -9.03 9.41 2.73
CA SER A 50 -10.42 9.11 2.48
C SER A 50 -11.04 8.26 3.57
N LEU A 51 -10.22 7.52 4.29
CA LEU A 51 -10.75 6.66 5.32
C LEU A 51 -11.35 7.48 6.44
N PRO A 52 -12.48 7.04 6.96
CA PRO A 52 -13.07 7.74 8.10
C PRO A 52 -12.17 7.54 9.30
N VAL A 53 -11.62 8.62 9.74
CA VAL A 53 -10.76 8.58 10.90
C VAL A 53 -11.60 8.79 12.14
N VAL A 54 -11.73 7.74 12.88
CA VAL A 54 -12.46 7.85 14.13
C VAL A 54 -11.47 8.18 15.22
N ARG A 55 -11.60 9.34 15.73
CA ARG A 55 -10.73 9.75 16.81
C ARG A 55 -11.48 9.70 18.08
N ALA A 56 -10.96 8.98 18.96
CA ALA A 56 -11.59 8.92 20.28
C ALA A 56 -11.35 10.19 21.04
#